data_9330c3f92f0d4e3f1ee1533d0cfefaf7
#
_entry.id   9330c3f92f0d4e3f1ee1533d0cfefaf7
#
_cell.length_a   1.000
_cell.length_b   1.000
_cell.length_c   1.000
_cell.angle_alpha   90.00
_cell.angle_beta   90.00
_cell.angle_gamma   90.00
#
_symmetry.space_group_name_H-M   'P 1'
#
loop_
_entity.id
_entity.type
_entity.pdbx_description
1 polymer ?
#
loop_
_entity_poly.entity_id
_entity_poly.type
_entity_poly.pdbx_seq_one_letter_code
_entity_poly.pdbx_strand_id
1 'polypeptide(L)'
;MPYLTEKFGNPSSIYSYGRETRLAVETARKTVAKILNAHPAEIFFTSGGTESSNTAITAAIRDLGCKVIISSPIEHHATLHTVEELHKRGEAKLFYVKLLSNGQIDLADLENLLAGSKEKVLVSLMHANNEIGNMLDLHEVGTLCTRFGAIFHSDTVQTVGHFPIDLRNTPVHFITGAGHKFHGPKGVGILYINENVKIRPYIHGGGQERNMRAGTENLYGIVGFAKALEIATAEFEKDSVYIQSIKDYLRQKLIQDIPAASFNGDHAGKSLYTVLSVSFPKTEKSEMLLFNLDMSNICASGGSACTSGAEQGSHVIRAINNNPNQVTVRFSFSRHNTKEEVDQLVEVLKANL
;
A
#
# COMPACT_ATOMS: atom_id res chain seq x y z
N MET A 1 12.44 -1.67 -22.71
CA MET A 1 13.75 -1.54 -23.39
C MET A 1 13.77 -0.37 -24.38
N PRO A 2 12.83 -0.17 -25.35
CA PRO A 2 12.98 0.90 -26.37
C PRO A 2 13.15 2.31 -25.77
N TYR A 3 12.50 2.61 -24.66
CA TYR A 3 12.59 3.92 -23.99
C TYR A 3 13.90 4.17 -23.23
N LEU A 4 14.76 3.17 -23.11
CA LEU A 4 16.11 3.30 -22.54
C LEU A 4 17.19 3.44 -23.61
N THR A 5 16.94 2.97 -24.84
CA THR A 5 17.97 2.81 -25.89
C THR A 5 17.69 3.61 -27.15
N GLU A 6 16.42 3.78 -27.53
CA GLU A 6 16.03 4.34 -28.83
C GLU A 6 15.15 5.58 -28.68
N LYS A 7 14.15 5.54 -27.79
CA LYS A 7 13.10 6.55 -27.61
C LYS A 7 13.27 7.29 -26.29
N PHE A 8 14.35 8.06 -26.15
CA PHE A 8 14.77 8.70 -24.90
C PHE A 8 14.59 10.23 -24.90
N GLY A 9 13.85 10.80 -25.87
CA GLY A 9 13.59 12.22 -25.92
C GLY A 9 12.91 12.77 -24.66
N ASN A 10 13.24 14.00 -24.26
CA ASN A 10 12.57 14.65 -23.14
C ASN A 10 11.10 14.96 -23.51
N PRO A 11 10.10 14.44 -22.77
CA PRO A 11 8.67 14.66 -23.06
C PRO A 11 8.26 16.14 -23.09
N SER A 12 9.01 17.03 -22.43
CA SER A 12 8.75 18.46 -22.41
C SER A 12 9.22 19.19 -23.67
N SER A 13 9.99 18.52 -24.54
CA SER A 13 10.55 19.14 -25.75
C SER A 13 9.57 19.17 -26.91
N ILE A 14 9.68 20.20 -27.76
CA ILE A 14 8.78 20.42 -28.92
C ILE A 14 9.17 19.61 -30.17
N TYR A 15 10.42 19.12 -30.25
CA TYR A 15 10.89 18.33 -31.39
C TYR A 15 10.28 16.90 -31.39
N SER A 16 10.45 16.18 -32.50
CA SER A 16 9.80 14.90 -32.77
C SER A 16 10.04 13.84 -31.66
N TYR A 17 11.29 13.68 -31.22
CA TYR A 17 11.64 12.74 -30.13
C TYR A 17 10.91 13.05 -28.82
N GLY A 18 10.75 14.35 -28.47
CA GLY A 18 10.00 14.75 -27.28
C GLY A 18 8.50 14.51 -27.43
N ARG A 19 7.92 14.78 -28.62
CA ARG A 19 6.51 14.49 -28.88
C ARG A 19 6.18 13.00 -28.82
N GLU A 20 7.09 12.14 -29.32
CA GLU A 20 6.93 10.68 -29.26
C GLU A 20 6.90 10.18 -27.81
N THR A 21 7.82 10.64 -26.99
CA THR A 21 7.90 10.25 -25.58
C THR A 21 6.75 10.82 -24.75
N ARG A 22 6.31 12.05 -25.05
CA ARG A 22 5.07 12.61 -24.46
C ARG A 22 3.85 11.77 -24.79
N LEU A 23 3.70 11.32 -26.04
CA LEU A 23 2.62 10.42 -26.43
C LEU A 23 2.65 9.12 -25.64
N ALA A 24 3.84 8.57 -25.37
CA ALA A 24 3.99 7.36 -24.57
C ALA A 24 3.55 7.57 -23.11
N VAL A 25 3.92 8.70 -22.48
CA VAL A 25 3.47 9.06 -21.12
C VAL A 25 1.95 9.22 -21.07
N GLU A 26 1.35 9.95 -22.03
CA GLU A 26 -0.10 10.14 -22.04
C GLU A 26 -0.89 8.85 -22.37
N THR A 27 -0.32 7.96 -23.18
CA THR A 27 -0.90 6.63 -23.43
C THR A 27 -0.89 5.79 -22.15
N ALA A 28 0.24 5.77 -21.42
CA ALA A 28 0.35 5.11 -20.13
C ALA A 28 -0.68 5.66 -19.12
N ARG A 29 -0.83 6.99 -19.05
CA ARG A 29 -1.83 7.65 -18.18
C ARG A 29 -3.26 7.22 -18.52
N LYS A 30 -3.61 7.18 -19.79
CA LYS A 30 -4.94 6.70 -20.25
C LYS A 30 -5.17 5.24 -19.89
N THR A 31 -4.16 4.39 -20.01
CA THR A 31 -4.24 2.97 -19.60
C THR A 31 -4.52 2.84 -18.11
N VAL A 32 -3.76 3.54 -17.26
CA VAL A 32 -3.96 3.54 -15.81
C VAL A 32 -5.36 4.05 -15.45
N ALA A 33 -5.77 5.18 -16.02
CA ALA A 33 -7.08 5.77 -15.77
C ALA A 33 -8.23 4.82 -16.17
N LYS A 34 -8.11 4.16 -17.32
CA LYS A 34 -9.11 3.16 -17.78
C LYS A 34 -9.23 1.99 -16.79
N ILE A 35 -8.10 1.46 -16.31
CA ILE A 35 -8.09 0.32 -15.39
C ILE A 35 -8.72 0.68 -14.04
N LEU A 36 -8.46 1.89 -13.54
CA LEU A 36 -8.99 2.39 -12.28
C LEU A 36 -10.38 3.05 -12.40
N ASN A 37 -10.99 3.02 -13.60
CA ASN A 37 -12.23 3.73 -13.91
C ASN A 37 -12.20 5.20 -13.46
N ALA A 38 -11.14 5.93 -13.84
CA ALA A 38 -10.90 7.33 -13.53
C ALA A 38 -10.78 8.16 -14.82
N HIS A 39 -10.83 9.50 -14.70
CA HIS A 39 -10.47 10.36 -15.82
C HIS A 39 -8.93 10.51 -15.90
N PRO A 40 -8.32 10.54 -17.11
CA PRO A 40 -6.86 10.70 -17.22
C PRO A 40 -6.32 11.96 -16.55
N ALA A 41 -7.14 13.02 -16.42
CA ALA A 41 -6.77 14.24 -15.70
C ALA A 41 -6.59 14.05 -14.19
N GLU A 42 -7.13 12.99 -13.62
CA GLU A 42 -7.05 12.67 -12.18
C GLU A 42 -5.82 11.83 -11.81
N ILE A 43 -5.08 11.31 -12.81
CA ILE A 43 -3.90 10.48 -12.60
C ILE A 43 -2.63 11.32 -12.75
N PHE A 44 -1.75 11.28 -11.75
CA PHE A 44 -0.45 11.93 -11.73
C PHE A 44 0.64 10.91 -11.41
N PHE A 45 1.71 10.90 -12.18
CA PHE A 45 2.85 10.03 -11.92
C PHE A 45 3.79 10.65 -10.88
N THR A 46 4.28 9.81 -9.98
CA THR A 46 5.17 10.17 -8.87
C THR A 46 6.36 9.21 -8.83
N SER A 47 7.28 9.41 -7.89
CA SER A 47 8.40 8.47 -7.66
C SER A 47 7.98 7.20 -6.92
N GLY A 48 6.77 7.15 -6.35
CA GLY A 48 6.27 6.00 -5.58
C GLY A 48 5.19 6.37 -4.58
N GLY A 49 4.70 5.37 -3.83
CA GLY A 49 3.65 5.57 -2.84
C GLY A 49 3.99 6.59 -1.76
N THR A 50 5.25 6.65 -1.33
CA THR A 50 5.71 7.61 -0.30
C THR A 50 5.52 9.05 -0.75
N GLU A 51 5.94 9.42 -1.97
CA GLU A 51 5.71 10.76 -2.53
C GLU A 51 4.22 11.04 -2.65
N SER A 52 3.44 10.06 -3.13
CA SER A 52 2.00 10.21 -3.33
C SER A 52 1.25 10.45 -2.02
N SER A 53 1.52 9.66 -0.97
CA SER A 53 0.89 9.83 0.35
C SER A 53 1.29 11.16 1.01
N ASN A 54 2.58 11.52 0.97
CA ASN A 54 3.04 12.81 1.48
C ASN A 54 2.36 13.99 0.76
N THR A 55 2.23 13.91 -0.58
CA THR A 55 1.55 14.94 -1.37
C THR A 55 0.09 15.08 -0.97
N ALA A 56 -0.67 13.97 -0.92
CA ALA A 56 -2.09 13.98 -0.60
C ALA A 56 -2.37 14.51 0.80
N ILE A 57 -1.67 13.97 1.81
CA ILE A 57 -1.86 14.31 3.22
C ILE A 57 -1.47 15.78 3.48
N THR A 58 -0.30 16.21 2.99
CA THR A 58 0.15 17.59 3.16
C THR A 58 -0.79 18.58 2.46
N ALA A 59 -1.25 18.26 1.24
CA ALA A 59 -2.18 19.09 0.50
C ALA A 59 -3.56 19.18 1.18
N ALA A 60 -4.04 18.11 1.80
CA ALA A 60 -5.29 18.15 2.56
C ALA A 60 -5.25 19.18 3.72
N ILE A 61 -4.12 19.28 4.40
CA ILE A 61 -3.92 20.26 5.48
C ILE A 61 -3.69 21.66 4.92
N ARG A 62 -2.75 21.80 3.98
CA ARG A 62 -2.28 23.10 3.45
C ARG A 62 -3.32 23.79 2.56
N ASP A 63 -4.00 23.03 1.69
CA ASP A 63 -4.81 23.57 0.59
C ASP A 63 -6.30 23.36 0.80
N LEU A 64 -6.73 22.26 1.44
CA LEU A 64 -8.14 21.95 1.65
C LEU A 64 -8.63 22.39 3.03
N GLY A 65 -7.74 22.89 3.89
CA GLY A 65 -8.09 23.45 5.18
C GLY A 65 -8.47 22.42 6.25
N CYS A 66 -8.07 21.17 6.08
CA CYS A 66 -8.25 20.18 7.14
C CYS A 66 -7.41 20.56 8.37
N LYS A 67 -8.00 20.45 9.56
CA LYS A 67 -7.36 20.75 10.86
C LYS A 67 -7.29 19.54 11.77
N VAL A 68 -7.97 18.48 11.39
CA VAL A 68 -8.00 17.20 12.09
C VAL A 68 -7.61 16.10 11.11
N ILE A 69 -6.75 15.19 11.55
CA ILE A 69 -6.40 13.96 10.84
C ILE A 69 -6.91 12.80 11.67
N ILE A 70 -7.68 11.91 11.05
CA ILE A 70 -8.03 10.61 11.60
C ILE A 70 -7.26 9.56 10.78
N SER A 71 -6.43 8.77 11.45
CA SER A 71 -5.59 7.76 10.83
C SER A 71 -5.58 6.48 11.67
N SER A 72 -4.75 5.52 11.32
CA SER A 72 -4.60 4.27 12.07
C SER A 72 -3.16 4.08 12.55
N PRO A 73 -2.94 3.47 13.74
CA PRO A 73 -1.60 3.17 14.23
C PRO A 73 -0.89 2.07 13.42
N ILE A 74 -1.61 1.40 12.50
CA ILE A 74 -1.07 0.34 11.64
C ILE A 74 -0.80 0.79 10.20
N GLU A 75 -0.84 2.11 9.93
CA GLU A 75 -0.49 2.65 8.63
C GLU A 75 0.96 2.34 8.22
N HIS A 76 1.22 2.31 6.92
CA HIS A 76 2.60 2.29 6.43
C HIS A 76 3.35 3.56 6.87
N HIS A 77 4.65 3.46 7.13
CA HIS A 77 5.49 4.58 7.59
C HIS A 77 5.39 5.83 6.71
N ALA A 78 5.13 5.69 5.41
CA ALA A 78 4.92 6.82 4.50
C ALA A 78 3.71 7.70 4.90
N THR A 79 2.67 7.08 5.44
CA THR A 79 1.48 7.77 5.98
C THR A 79 1.69 8.13 7.45
N LEU A 80 2.08 7.15 8.27
CA LEU A 80 2.19 7.29 9.73
C LEU A 80 3.11 8.46 10.11
N HIS A 81 4.34 8.45 9.61
CA HIS A 81 5.30 9.51 9.94
C HIS A 81 4.87 10.89 9.37
N THR A 82 4.17 10.92 8.24
CA THR A 82 3.67 12.18 7.67
C THR A 82 2.59 12.79 8.56
N VAL A 83 1.62 12.01 9.04
CA VAL A 83 0.54 12.52 9.90
C VAL A 83 1.08 12.91 11.28
N GLU A 84 2.04 12.16 11.82
CA GLU A 84 2.73 12.46 13.08
C GLU A 84 3.55 13.76 12.99
N GLU A 85 4.26 13.96 11.88
CA GLU A 85 5.06 15.18 11.68
C GLU A 85 4.17 16.42 11.55
N LEU A 86 3.06 16.36 10.82
CA LEU A 86 2.09 17.47 10.73
C LEU A 86 1.46 17.78 12.10
N HIS A 87 1.17 16.75 12.89
CA HIS A 87 0.70 16.92 14.26
C HIS A 87 1.75 17.59 15.16
N LYS A 88 2.98 17.09 15.12
CA LYS A 88 4.11 17.64 15.89
C LYS A 88 4.39 19.11 15.58
N ARG A 89 4.21 19.51 14.31
CA ARG A 89 4.33 20.92 13.89
C ARG A 89 3.15 21.79 14.30
N GLY A 90 2.10 21.22 14.89
CA GLY A 90 0.88 21.94 15.25
C GLY A 90 0.01 22.33 14.05
N GLU A 91 0.24 21.75 12.86
CA GLU A 91 -0.51 22.06 11.65
C GLU A 91 -1.90 21.38 11.64
N ALA A 92 -2.01 20.20 12.30
CA ALA A 92 -3.25 19.47 12.48
C ALA A 92 -3.27 18.67 13.80
N LYS A 93 -4.48 18.43 14.34
CA LYS A 93 -4.70 17.47 15.43
C LYS A 93 -4.74 16.05 14.84
N LEU A 94 -4.12 15.08 15.49
CA LEU A 94 -4.10 13.68 15.06
C LEU A 94 -4.90 12.81 16.04
N PHE A 95 -5.79 11.99 15.50
CA PHE A 95 -6.51 10.94 16.23
C PHE A 95 -6.30 9.60 15.51
N TYR A 96 -6.09 8.55 16.29
CA TYR A 96 -6.06 7.20 15.77
C TYR A 96 -7.40 6.52 16.05
N VAL A 97 -7.98 5.93 15.00
CA VAL A 97 -9.16 5.09 15.12
C VAL A 97 -8.79 3.79 15.83
N LYS A 98 -9.70 3.27 16.67
CA LYS A 98 -9.52 2.00 17.34
C LYS A 98 -9.47 0.83 16.38
N LEU A 99 -8.77 -0.21 16.80
CA LEU A 99 -8.72 -1.49 16.12
C LEU A 99 -9.57 -2.51 16.85
N LEU A 100 -10.24 -3.36 16.09
CA LEU A 100 -10.90 -4.56 16.63
C LEU A 100 -9.84 -5.61 17.00
N SER A 101 -10.23 -6.66 17.72
CA SER A 101 -9.30 -7.71 18.17
C SER A 101 -8.58 -8.45 17.04
N ASN A 102 -9.15 -8.49 15.84
CA ASN A 102 -8.53 -9.03 14.63
C ASN A 102 -7.72 -7.98 13.83
N GLY A 103 -7.49 -6.79 14.38
CA GLY A 103 -6.75 -5.72 13.74
C GLY A 103 -7.51 -4.95 12.63
N GLN A 104 -8.81 -5.21 12.44
CA GLN A 104 -9.65 -4.41 11.56
C GLN A 104 -9.94 -3.04 12.18
N ILE A 105 -10.19 -2.04 11.33
CA ILE A 105 -10.61 -0.71 11.76
C ILE A 105 -12.01 -0.79 12.39
N ASP A 106 -12.18 -0.20 13.58
CA ASP A 106 -13.49 -0.03 14.20
C ASP A 106 -14.24 1.14 13.54
N LEU A 107 -15.18 0.81 12.64
CA LEU A 107 -15.95 1.82 11.91
C LEU A 107 -16.90 2.62 12.81
N ALA A 108 -17.35 2.06 13.92
CA ALA A 108 -18.17 2.80 14.89
C ALA A 108 -17.32 3.87 15.61
N ASP A 109 -16.06 3.54 15.94
CA ASP A 109 -15.14 4.54 16.49
C ASP A 109 -14.79 5.62 15.46
N LEU A 110 -14.58 5.24 14.18
CA LEU A 110 -14.37 6.20 13.10
C LEU A 110 -15.56 7.17 12.97
N GLU A 111 -16.79 6.66 13.01
CA GLU A 111 -18.01 7.49 12.96
C GLU A 111 -18.08 8.44 14.15
N ASN A 112 -17.79 7.96 15.36
CA ASN A 112 -17.76 8.78 16.56
C ASN A 112 -16.72 9.92 16.49
N LEU A 113 -15.51 9.63 15.97
CA LEU A 113 -14.46 10.63 15.78
C LEU A 113 -14.86 11.68 14.74
N LEU A 114 -15.51 11.28 13.64
CA LEU A 114 -16.03 12.17 12.62
C LEU A 114 -17.14 13.06 13.19
N ALA A 115 -18.11 12.49 13.87
CA ALA A 115 -19.24 13.23 14.50
C ALA A 115 -18.79 14.20 15.59
N GLY A 116 -17.73 13.85 16.33
CA GLY A 116 -17.15 14.69 17.38
C GLY A 116 -16.34 15.88 16.88
N SER A 117 -15.94 15.89 15.59
CA SER A 117 -15.11 16.98 15.04
C SER A 117 -15.95 18.16 14.58
N LYS A 118 -15.57 19.36 15.03
CA LYS A 118 -16.13 20.64 14.55
C LYS A 118 -15.29 21.26 13.43
N GLU A 119 -14.13 20.70 13.16
CA GLU A 119 -13.17 21.16 12.17
C GLU A 119 -13.18 20.24 10.95
N LYS A 120 -12.69 20.71 9.82
CA LYS A 120 -12.57 19.88 8.61
C LYS A 120 -11.58 18.75 8.83
N VAL A 121 -11.98 17.53 8.50
CA VAL A 121 -11.25 16.28 8.77
C VAL A 121 -10.62 15.75 7.49
N LEU A 122 -9.38 15.28 7.60
CA LEU A 122 -8.78 14.29 6.71
C LEU A 122 -8.87 12.92 7.36
N VAL A 123 -9.52 11.97 6.72
CA VAL A 123 -9.40 10.54 7.03
C VAL A 123 -8.31 9.96 6.12
N SER A 124 -7.30 9.32 6.71
CA SER A 124 -6.20 8.69 5.97
C SER A 124 -6.02 7.26 6.48
N LEU A 125 -6.61 6.30 5.74
CA LEU A 125 -6.63 4.89 6.09
C LEU A 125 -6.22 4.04 4.90
N MET A 126 -5.29 3.11 5.11
CA MET A 126 -4.81 2.22 4.06
C MET A 126 -5.88 1.20 3.65
N HIS A 127 -5.93 0.89 2.35
CA HIS A 127 -6.86 -0.09 1.82
C HIS A 127 -6.53 -1.51 2.25
N ALA A 128 -5.23 -1.84 2.30
CA ALA A 128 -4.79 -3.13 2.82
C ALA A 128 -3.46 -3.01 3.55
N ASN A 129 -3.37 -3.67 4.71
CA ASN A 129 -2.17 -3.65 5.51
C ASN A 129 -1.09 -4.59 4.93
N ASN A 130 0.11 -4.07 4.76
CA ASN A 130 1.24 -4.76 4.15
C ASN A 130 1.88 -5.83 5.05
N GLU A 131 1.53 -5.90 6.33
CA GLU A 131 2.10 -6.85 7.29
C GLU A 131 1.13 -7.96 7.67
N ILE A 132 -0.11 -7.62 8.01
CA ILE A 132 -1.13 -8.57 8.47
C ILE A 132 -2.18 -8.90 7.40
N GLY A 133 -2.19 -8.17 6.29
CA GLY A 133 -3.09 -8.43 5.17
C GLY A 133 -4.52 -7.93 5.31
N ASN A 134 -4.92 -7.36 6.46
CA ASN A 134 -6.29 -6.84 6.66
C ASN A 134 -6.68 -5.85 5.57
N MET A 135 -7.92 -5.94 5.10
CA MET A 135 -8.46 -5.05 4.06
C MET A 135 -9.60 -4.21 4.59
N LEU A 136 -9.58 -2.92 4.24
CA LEU A 136 -10.62 -1.93 4.51
C LEU A 136 -11.66 -1.94 3.39
N ASP A 137 -12.92 -1.67 3.67
CA ASP A 137 -13.90 -1.38 2.64
C ASP A 137 -13.87 0.11 2.28
N LEU A 138 -13.27 0.42 1.10
CA LEU A 138 -13.13 1.80 0.64
C LEU A 138 -14.47 2.50 0.40
N HIS A 139 -15.48 1.74 -0.06
CA HIS A 139 -16.78 2.33 -0.34
C HIS A 139 -17.51 2.71 0.95
N GLU A 140 -17.48 1.84 1.95
CA GLU A 140 -18.09 2.06 3.24
C GLU A 140 -17.45 3.25 3.96
N VAL A 141 -16.11 3.29 4.06
CA VAL A 141 -15.39 4.41 4.66
C VAL A 141 -15.59 5.70 3.87
N GLY A 142 -15.55 5.64 2.55
CA GLY A 142 -15.77 6.80 1.70
C GLY A 142 -17.18 7.39 1.83
N THR A 143 -18.20 6.52 1.95
CA THR A 143 -19.58 6.92 2.21
C THR A 143 -19.71 7.60 3.57
N LEU A 144 -19.04 7.04 4.59
CA LEU A 144 -18.98 7.65 5.91
C LEU A 144 -18.32 9.03 5.85
N CYS A 145 -17.15 9.15 5.19
CA CYS A 145 -16.46 10.42 5.00
C CYS A 145 -17.35 11.47 4.29
N THR A 146 -18.06 11.05 3.25
CA THR A 146 -18.97 11.93 2.50
C THR A 146 -20.09 12.47 3.40
N ARG A 147 -20.67 11.64 4.25
CA ARG A 147 -21.74 12.03 5.18
C ARG A 147 -21.29 13.11 6.17
N PHE A 148 -20.02 13.11 6.57
CA PHE A 148 -19.45 14.10 7.49
C PHE A 148 -18.64 15.20 6.79
N GLY A 149 -18.61 15.25 5.44
CA GLY A 149 -17.85 16.25 4.68
C GLY A 149 -16.33 16.14 4.86
N ALA A 150 -15.83 14.96 5.23
CA ALA A 150 -14.41 14.70 5.42
C ALA A 150 -13.71 14.41 4.09
N ILE A 151 -12.45 14.81 3.99
CA ILE A 151 -11.57 14.40 2.89
C ILE A 151 -11.08 12.97 3.17
N PHE A 152 -11.12 12.09 2.17
CA PHE A 152 -10.65 10.71 2.31
C PHE A 152 -9.46 10.45 1.41
N HIS A 153 -8.33 10.06 2.02
CA HIS A 153 -7.13 9.52 1.40
C HIS A 153 -6.99 8.05 1.76
N SER A 154 -6.68 7.19 0.80
CA SER A 154 -6.32 5.81 1.07
C SER A 154 -5.00 5.42 0.42
N ASP A 155 -4.08 4.85 1.21
CA ASP A 155 -2.91 4.16 0.68
C ASP A 155 -3.36 2.82 0.08
N THR A 156 -3.38 2.75 -1.25
CA THR A 156 -3.76 1.56 -2.02
C THR A 156 -2.55 0.86 -2.65
N VAL A 157 -1.35 1.12 -2.16
CA VAL A 157 -0.09 0.54 -2.69
C VAL A 157 -0.13 -0.99 -2.72
N GLN A 158 -0.81 -1.63 -1.78
CA GLN A 158 -0.93 -3.09 -1.71
C GLN A 158 -2.08 -3.65 -2.56
N THR A 159 -2.94 -2.80 -3.12
CA THR A 159 -4.17 -3.25 -3.79
C THR A 159 -4.29 -2.84 -5.24
N VAL A 160 -3.69 -1.72 -5.65
CA VAL A 160 -3.54 -1.38 -7.08
C VAL A 160 -2.76 -2.49 -7.77
N GLY A 161 -3.35 -3.06 -8.83
CA GLY A 161 -2.79 -4.20 -9.56
C GLY A 161 -3.06 -5.58 -8.91
N HIS A 162 -3.67 -5.61 -7.71
CA HIS A 162 -4.04 -6.84 -6.99
C HIS A 162 -5.55 -7.01 -6.80
N PHE A 163 -6.32 -5.93 -6.89
CA PHE A 163 -7.78 -5.95 -6.77
C PHE A 163 -8.38 -4.94 -7.75
N PRO A 164 -9.57 -5.19 -8.27
CA PRO A 164 -10.32 -4.17 -9.00
C PRO A 164 -10.63 -2.97 -8.10
N ILE A 165 -10.31 -1.77 -8.57
CA ILE A 165 -10.65 -0.50 -7.90
C ILE A 165 -11.44 0.33 -8.91
N ASP A 166 -12.66 0.73 -8.53
CA ASP A 166 -13.55 1.55 -9.34
C ASP A 166 -13.68 2.94 -8.70
N LEU A 167 -12.88 3.89 -9.17
CA LEU A 167 -12.81 5.24 -8.61
C LEU A 167 -14.03 6.10 -8.95
N ARG A 168 -14.83 5.74 -9.96
CA ARG A 168 -16.09 6.43 -10.24
C ARG A 168 -17.16 6.14 -9.20
N ASN A 169 -17.15 4.92 -8.65
CA ASN A 169 -18.14 4.44 -7.70
C ASN A 169 -17.61 4.38 -6.26
N THR A 170 -16.33 4.71 -6.05
CA THR A 170 -15.73 4.77 -4.71
C THR A 170 -15.57 6.22 -4.29
N PRO A 171 -16.23 6.69 -3.22
CA PRO A 171 -16.17 8.08 -2.78
C PRO A 171 -14.85 8.36 -2.04
N VAL A 172 -13.76 8.45 -2.78
CA VAL A 172 -12.41 8.74 -2.30
C VAL A 172 -11.84 9.97 -2.98
N HIS A 173 -11.06 10.78 -2.26
CA HIS A 173 -10.46 11.99 -2.80
C HIS A 173 -9.04 11.76 -3.33
N PHE A 174 -8.29 10.88 -2.68
CA PHE A 174 -6.92 10.53 -3.05
C PHE A 174 -6.68 9.04 -2.88
N ILE A 175 -6.03 8.41 -3.85
CA ILE A 175 -5.39 7.10 -3.67
C ILE A 175 -3.95 7.15 -4.14
N THR A 176 -3.13 6.26 -3.59
CA THR A 176 -1.71 6.12 -3.92
C THR A 176 -1.38 4.73 -4.44
N GLY A 177 -0.49 4.64 -5.43
CA GLY A 177 -0.04 3.37 -5.97
C GLY A 177 1.46 3.34 -6.21
N ALA A 178 2.06 2.15 -6.26
CA ALA A 178 3.49 1.97 -6.51
C ALA A 178 3.74 0.76 -7.41
N GLY A 179 4.44 0.97 -8.53
CA GLY A 179 4.62 -0.05 -9.58
C GLY A 179 5.28 -1.33 -9.10
N HIS A 180 6.26 -1.24 -8.21
CA HIS A 180 7.02 -2.39 -7.72
C HIS A 180 6.21 -3.37 -6.86
N LYS A 181 4.96 -3.06 -6.51
CA LYS A 181 4.10 -3.96 -5.74
C LYS A 181 3.35 -4.97 -6.60
N PHE A 182 3.24 -4.71 -7.91
CA PHE A 182 2.63 -5.61 -8.88
C PHE A 182 3.60 -5.93 -10.05
N HIS A 183 4.87 -6.19 -9.70
CA HIS A 183 5.96 -6.57 -10.62
C HIS A 183 6.35 -5.50 -11.65
N GLY A 184 5.96 -4.24 -11.44
CA GLY A 184 6.40 -3.11 -12.23
C GLY A 184 7.73 -2.53 -11.74
N PRO A 185 8.24 -1.48 -12.40
CA PRO A 185 9.50 -0.84 -12.03
C PRO A 185 9.43 -0.20 -10.64
N LYS A 186 10.58 -0.18 -9.94
CA LYS A 186 10.80 0.67 -8.77
C LYS A 186 10.96 2.13 -9.21
N GLY A 187 10.76 3.08 -8.30
CA GLY A 187 10.96 4.51 -8.57
C GLY A 187 9.86 5.13 -9.45
N VAL A 188 8.67 4.52 -9.47
CA VAL A 188 7.48 5.05 -10.11
C VAL A 188 6.22 4.65 -9.34
N GLY A 189 5.32 5.61 -9.21
CA GLY A 189 4.01 5.44 -8.58
C GLY A 189 2.97 6.34 -9.21
N ILE A 190 1.78 6.33 -8.66
CA ILE A 190 0.68 7.22 -9.03
C ILE A 190 0.07 7.87 -7.80
N LEU A 191 -0.43 9.08 -8.01
CA LEU A 191 -1.39 9.76 -7.17
C LEU A 191 -2.66 10.01 -7.99
N TYR A 192 -3.79 9.47 -7.55
CA TYR A 192 -5.10 9.87 -8.01
C TYR A 192 -5.56 11.08 -7.20
N ILE A 193 -6.06 12.08 -7.87
CA ILE A 193 -6.67 13.27 -7.28
C ILE A 193 -8.05 13.43 -7.90
N ASN A 194 -9.10 13.28 -7.11
CA ASN A 194 -10.48 13.45 -7.56
C ASN A 194 -10.67 14.85 -8.18
N GLU A 195 -11.36 14.94 -9.30
CA GLU A 195 -11.55 16.19 -10.09
C GLU A 195 -12.16 17.35 -9.31
N ASN A 196 -12.91 17.05 -8.23
CA ASN A 196 -13.52 18.06 -7.35
C ASN A 196 -12.54 18.64 -6.32
N VAL A 197 -11.31 18.09 -6.25
CA VAL A 197 -10.27 18.51 -5.31
C VAL A 197 -9.27 19.44 -6.01
N LYS A 198 -9.03 20.60 -5.43
CA LYS A 198 -8.06 21.59 -5.96
C LYS A 198 -6.90 21.73 -4.97
N ILE A 199 -5.74 21.27 -5.36
CA ILE A 199 -4.51 21.36 -4.57
C ILE A 199 -3.38 21.99 -5.38
N ARG A 200 -2.37 22.51 -4.67
CA ARG A 200 -1.13 23.02 -5.26
C ARG A 200 -0.06 21.92 -5.33
N PRO A 201 0.93 22.06 -6.20
CA PRO A 201 2.02 21.10 -6.29
C PRO A 201 2.76 20.96 -4.93
N TYR A 202 3.22 19.74 -4.65
CA TYR A 202 4.11 19.46 -3.52
C TYR A 202 5.58 19.64 -3.90
N ILE A 203 5.95 19.18 -5.12
CA ILE A 203 7.28 19.36 -5.68
C ILE A 203 7.23 20.49 -6.71
N HIS A 204 7.93 21.58 -6.42
CA HIS A 204 7.97 22.79 -7.24
C HIS A 204 9.05 22.72 -8.33
N GLY A 205 8.82 23.34 -9.49
CA GLY A 205 9.77 23.41 -10.61
C GLY A 205 9.08 23.65 -11.96
N GLY A 206 9.46 22.89 -12.98
CA GLY A 206 8.88 22.97 -14.33
C GLY A 206 7.44 22.45 -14.43
N GLY A 207 6.83 22.63 -15.61
CA GLY A 207 5.40 22.34 -15.83
C GLY A 207 5.04 20.88 -16.08
N GLN A 208 5.91 19.93 -15.72
CA GLN A 208 5.62 18.50 -15.87
C GLN A 208 4.38 18.11 -15.06
N GLU A 209 3.80 16.95 -15.37
CA GLU A 209 2.57 16.46 -14.75
C GLU A 209 1.49 17.57 -14.63
N ARG A 210 1.35 18.37 -15.70
CA ARG A 210 0.36 19.48 -15.79
C ARG A 210 0.50 20.50 -14.65
N ASN A 211 1.72 20.86 -14.30
CA ASN A 211 2.11 21.75 -13.20
C ASN A 211 1.80 21.18 -11.79
N MET A 212 1.47 19.91 -11.66
CA MET A 212 1.17 19.30 -10.37
C MET A 212 2.40 18.63 -9.72
N ARG A 213 3.37 18.19 -10.53
CA ARG A 213 4.58 17.56 -10.05
C ARG A 213 5.74 17.86 -11.00
N ALA A 214 6.64 18.69 -10.54
CA ALA A 214 7.80 19.11 -11.35
C ALA A 214 8.90 18.04 -11.44
N GLY A 215 9.81 18.22 -12.38
CA GLY A 215 10.91 17.29 -12.68
C GLY A 215 10.62 16.42 -13.91
N THR A 216 11.65 16.17 -14.71
CA THR A 216 11.55 15.36 -15.93
C THR A 216 10.90 14.02 -15.63
N GLU A 217 9.94 13.62 -16.45
CA GLU A 217 9.16 12.41 -16.29
C GLU A 217 10.06 11.16 -16.42
N ASN A 218 9.87 10.20 -15.51
CA ASN A 218 10.50 8.88 -15.55
C ASN A 218 9.84 8.03 -16.65
N LEU A 219 10.13 8.36 -17.91
CA LEU A 219 9.47 7.79 -19.08
C LEU A 219 9.39 6.26 -19.07
N TYR A 220 10.52 5.59 -18.92
CA TYR A 220 10.57 4.12 -18.92
C TYR A 220 9.88 3.51 -17.69
N GLY A 221 9.95 4.18 -16.55
CA GLY A 221 9.22 3.79 -15.36
C GLY A 221 7.71 3.91 -15.53
N ILE A 222 7.24 5.02 -16.10
CA ILE A 222 5.81 5.29 -16.36
C ILE A 222 5.23 4.27 -17.34
N VAL A 223 5.91 4.02 -18.44
CA VAL A 223 5.47 3.02 -19.44
C VAL A 223 5.50 1.61 -18.84
N GLY A 224 6.54 1.30 -18.06
CA GLY A 224 6.66 0.03 -17.34
C GLY A 224 5.58 -0.17 -16.28
N PHE A 225 5.23 0.89 -15.54
CA PHE A 225 4.12 0.89 -14.58
C PHE A 225 2.78 0.53 -15.26
N ALA A 226 2.44 1.27 -16.33
CA ALA A 226 1.18 1.04 -17.04
C ALA A 226 1.11 -0.37 -17.63
N LYS A 227 2.23 -0.88 -18.19
CA LYS A 227 2.27 -2.25 -18.75
C LYS A 227 2.16 -3.32 -17.67
N ALA A 228 2.82 -3.14 -16.52
CA ALA A 228 2.71 -4.06 -15.39
C ALA A 228 1.29 -4.08 -14.83
N LEU A 229 0.64 -2.91 -14.70
CA LEU A 229 -0.75 -2.81 -14.25
C LEU A 229 -1.72 -3.50 -15.22
N GLU A 230 -1.52 -3.32 -16.51
CA GLU A 230 -2.33 -3.99 -17.56
C GLU A 230 -2.22 -5.52 -17.46
N ILE A 231 -0.99 -6.06 -17.29
CA ILE A 231 -0.76 -7.50 -17.12
C ILE A 231 -1.38 -8.00 -15.81
N ALA A 232 -1.14 -7.29 -14.70
CA ALA A 232 -1.68 -7.67 -13.40
C ALA A 232 -3.21 -7.71 -13.39
N THR A 233 -3.86 -6.75 -14.07
CA THR A 233 -5.33 -6.71 -14.20
C THR A 233 -5.85 -7.85 -15.08
N ALA A 234 -5.17 -8.15 -16.20
CA ALA A 234 -5.59 -9.23 -17.10
C ALA A 234 -5.45 -10.62 -16.46
N GLU A 235 -4.45 -10.84 -15.62
CA GLU A 235 -4.18 -12.11 -14.96
C GLU A 235 -4.82 -12.22 -13.55
N PHE A 236 -5.53 -11.18 -13.09
CA PHE A 236 -5.99 -11.08 -11.70
C PHE A 236 -6.79 -12.30 -11.22
N GLU A 237 -7.79 -12.73 -11.96
CA GLU A 237 -8.65 -13.86 -11.54
C GLU A 237 -7.85 -15.15 -11.38
N LYS A 238 -6.96 -15.43 -12.33
CA LYS A 238 -6.10 -16.61 -12.31
C LYS A 238 -5.07 -16.54 -11.18
N ASP A 239 -4.35 -15.42 -11.10
CA ASP A 239 -3.27 -15.23 -10.13
C ASP A 239 -3.80 -15.18 -8.69
N SER A 240 -4.91 -14.48 -8.44
CA SER A 240 -5.49 -14.36 -7.10
C SER A 240 -5.95 -15.72 -6.56
N VAL A 241 -6.62 -16.54 -7.37
CA VAL A 241 -7.07 -17.89 -6.98
C VAL A 241 -5.87 -18.79 -6.70
N TYR A 242 -4.86 -18.77 -7.58
CA TYR A 242 -3.67 -19.58 -7.40
C TYR A 242 -2.88 -19.19 -6.15
N ILE A 243 -2.58 -17.89 -5.99
CA ILE A 243 -1.79 -17.39 -4.85
C ILE A 243 -2.55 -17.64 -3.54
N GLN A 244 -3.88 -17.42 -3.53
CA GLN A 244 -4.72 -17.75 -2.37
C GLN A 244 -4.60 -19.25 -2.01
N SER A 245 -4.56 -20.14 -3.00
CA SER A 245 -4.42 -21.58 -2.75
C SER A 245 -3.07 -21.94 -2.09
N ILE A 246 -1.98 -21.24 -2.45
CA ILE A 246 -0.67 -21.41 -1.84
C ILE A 246 -0.67 -20.87 -0.40
N LYS A 247 -1.27 -19.69 -0.16
CA LYS A 247 -1.43 -19.13 1.17
C LYS A 247 -2.23 -20.07 2.09
N ASP A 248 -3.35 -20.59 1.59
CA ASP A 248 -4.19 -21.50 2.36
C ASP A 248 -3.49 -22.84 2.62
N TYR A 249 -2.72 -23.33 1.68
CA TYR A 249 -1.90 -24.53 1.86
C TYR A 249 -0.87 -24.33 2.99
N LEU A 250 -0.12 -23.22 2.99
CA LEU A 250 0.77 -22.91 4.10
C LEU A 250 0.03 -22.82 5.43
N ARG A 251 -1.10 -22.10 5.46
CA ARG A 251 -1.90 -21.95 6.68
C ARG A 251 -2.35 -23.31 7.24
N GLN A 252 -2.83 -24.21 6.38
CA GLN A 252 -3.25 -25.57 6.77
C GLN A 252 -2.09 -26.41 7.32
N LYS A 253 -0.95 -26.37 6.63
CA LYS A 253 0.29 -27.07 7.08
C LYS A 253 0.76 -26.57 8.44
N LEU A 254 0.74 -25.24 8.66
CA LEU A 254 1.14 -24.68 9.95
C LEU A 254 0.19 -25.10 11.08
N ILE A 255 -1.13 -25.10 10.84
CA ILE A 255 -2.10 -25.57 11.83
C ILE A 255 -1.87 -27.04 12.19
N GLN A 256 -1.55 -27.87 11.21
CA GLN A 256 -1.36 -29.31 11.38
C GLN A 256 0.01 -29.64 12.02
N ASP A 257 1.07 -29.04 11.52
CA ASP A 257 2.44 -29.47 11.80
C ASP A 257 3.12 -28.61 12.89
N ILE A 258 2.61 -27.38 13.15
CA ILE A 258 3.13 -26.45 14.15
C ILE A 258 1.94 -25.85 14.95
N PRO A 259 1.28 -26.65 15.82
CA PRO A 259 0.06 -26.19 16.54
C PRO A 259 0.26 -24.97 17.44
N ALA A 260 1.51 -24.65 17.80
CA ALA A 260 1.85 -23.46 18.58
C ALA A 260 1.90 -22.17 17.74
N ALA A 261 1.77 -22.25 16.41
CA ALA A 261 1.68 -21.09 15.54
C ALA A 261 0.33 -20.40 15.72
N SER A 262 0.38 -19.06 15.73
CA SER A 262 -0.82 -18.22 15.73
C SER A 262 -0.77 -17.24 14.56
N PHE A 263 -1.94 -16.81 14.08
CA PHE A 263 -2.04 -15.97 12.91
C PHE A 263 -2.46 -14.57 13.30
N ASN A 264 -1.81 -13.56 12.72
CA ASN A 264 -2.11 -12.15 12.98
C ASN A 264 -3.08 -11.60 11.94
N GLY A 265 -3.94 -10.69 12.37
CA GLY A 265 -4.92 -10.06 11.51
C GLY A 265 -6.13 -10.95 11.20
N ASP A 266 -6.91 -10.54 10.21
CA ASP A 266 -8.12 -11.26 9.75
C ASP A 266 -7.76 -12.30 8.66
N HIS A 267 -6.84 -13.20 9.02
CA HIS A 267 -6.26 -14.18 8.10
C HIS A 267 -7.26 -15.18 7.50
N ALA A 268 -8.44 -15.34 8.10
CA ALA A 268 -9.50 -16.24 7.64
C ALA A 268 -10.65 -15.49 6.93
N GLY A 269 -10.70 -14.17 7.06
CA GLY A 269 -11.70 -13.31 6.46
C GLY A 269 -11.20 -12.60 5.19
N LYS A 270 -11.68 -11.36 4.99
CA LYS A 270 -11.30 -10.52 3.85
C LYS A 270 -9.88 -9.97 4.03
N SER A 271 -8.90 -10.62 3.44
CA SER A 271 -7.49 -10.23 3.55
C SER A 271 -6.74 -10.38 2.23
N LEU A 272 -5.57 -9.74 2.12
CA LEU A 272 -4.67 -9.90 0.97
C LEU A 272 -4.33 -11.38 0.76
N TYR A 273 -4.49 -11.86 -0.46
CA TYR A 273 -4.08 -13.20 -0.86
C TYR A 273 -2.55 -13.34 -0.92
N THR A 274 -1.81 -12.23 -0.95
CA THR A 274 -0.36 -12.18 -1.09
C THR A 274 0.41 -12.19 0.23
N VAL A 275 -0.27 -12.17 1.39
CA VAL A 275 0.38 -12.02 2.70
C VAL A 275 -0.23 -12.95 3.74
N LEU A 276 0.63 -13.59 4.54
CA LEU A 276 0.26 -14.30 5.77
C LEU A 276 1.24 -13.90 6.89
N SER A 277 0.72 -13.36 7.97
CA SER A 277 1.49 -13.02 9.17
C SER A 277 1.28 -14.08 10.24
N VAL A 278 2.38 -14.66 10.71
CA VAL A 278 2.37 -15.77 11.67
C VAL A 278 3.26 -15.45 12.84
N SER A 279 2.77 -15.69 14.06
CA SER A 279 3.53 -15.57 15.28
C SER A 279 3.82 -16.96 15.86
N PHE A 280 5.05 -17.18 16.27
CA PHE A 280 5.54 -18.41 16.89
C PHE A 280 6.00 -18.12 18.33
N PRO A 281 5.96 -19.11 19.25
CA PRO A 281 6.52 -18.95 20.58
C PRO A 281 8.00 -18.55 20.53
N LYS A 282 8.38 -17.65 21.42
CA LYS A 282 9.79 -17.25 21.55
C LYS A 282 10.57 -18.34 22.29
N THR A 283 11.61 -18.85 21.63
CA THR A 283 12.60 -19.79 22.14
C THR A 283 13.99 -19.31 21.78
N GLU A 284 15.04 -19.89 22.34
CA GLU A 284 16.43 -19.55 21.93
C GLU A 284 16.66 -19.74 20.42
N LYS A 285 16.03 -20.76 19.83
CA LYS A 285 16.13 -21.02 18.39
C LYS A 285 15.32 -20.03 17.55
N SER A 286 14.09 -19.70 17.99
CA SER A 286 13.20 -18.81 17.22
C SER A 286 13.64 -17.35 17.23
N GLU A 287 14.51 -16.91 18.14
CA GLU A 287 15.12 -15.57 18.09
C GLU A 287 15.95 -15.37 16.82
N MET A 288 16.55 -16.43 16.29
CA MET A 288 17.32 -16.41 15.05
C MET A 288 16.52 -16.89 13.83
N LEU A 289 15.20 -17.03 13.94
CA LEU A 289 14.35 -17.67 12.94
C LEU A 289 14.51 -17.08 11.54
N LEU A 290 14.49 -15.75 11.41
CA LEU A 290 14.65 -15.10 10.09
C LEU A 290 16.03 -15.34 9.48
N PHE A 291 17.07 -15.35 10.30
CA PHE A 291 18.43 -15.68 9.86
C PHE A 291 18.53 -17.14 9.42
N ASN A 292 17.93 -18.07 10.17
CA ASN A 292 17.94 -19.50 9.85
C ASN A 292 17.14 -19.81 8.58
N LEU A 293 16.03 -19.08 8.34
CA LEU A 293 15.29 -19.13 7.08
C LEU A 293 16.15 -18.66 5.90
N ASP A 294 16.85 -17.53 6.04
CA ASP A 294 17.74 -16.99 5.01
C ASP A 294 18.90 -17.95 4.69
N MET A 295 19.54 -18.56 5.70
CA MET A 295 20.56 -19.59 5.53
C MET A 295 20.03 -20.85 4.80
N SER A 296 18.71 -21.06 4.83
CA SER A 296 18.03 -22.13 4.10
C SER A 296 17.49 -21.66 2.73
N ASN A 297 17.93 -20.49 2.24
CA ASN A 297 17.47 -19.83 1.01
C ASN A 297 15.96 -19.50 1.00
N ILE A 298 15.39 -19.23 2.16
CA ILE A 298 13.99 -18.83 2.33
C ILE A 298 13.93 -17.38 2.75
N CYS A 299 13.51 -16.49 1.85
CA CYS A 299 13.35 -15.08 2.11
C CYS A 299 12.01 -14.79 2.80
N ALA A 300 12.04 -14.38 4.07
CA ALA A 300 10.90 -13.96 4.84
C ALA A 300 11.21 -12.63 5.56
N SER A 301 10.22 -12.01 6.21
CA SER A 301 10.46 -10.75 6.95
C SER A 301 9.73 -10.72 8.29
N GLY A 302 10.31 -10.04 9.30
CA GLY A 302 9.77 -9.90 10.64
C GLY A 302 8.84 -8.70 10.81
N GLY A 303 8.08 -8.33 9.76
CA GLY A 303 7.25 -7.13 9.73
C GLY A 303 7.56 -6.27 8.51
N SER A 304 7.64 -4.93 8.66
CA SER A 304 8.02 -4.06 7.56
C SER A 304 9.47 -4.31 7.11
N ALA A 305 9.68 -4.53 5.82
CA ALA A 305 11.02 -4.68 5.24
C ALA A 305 11.90 -3.40 5.45
N CYS A 306 11.28 -2.25 5.72
CA CYS A 306 11.96 -0.98 5.96
C CYS A 306 12.57 -0.87 7.37
N THR A 307 12.23 -1.77 8.29
CA THR A 307 12.71 -1.78 9.68
C THR A 307 13.62 -2.98 10.00
N SER A 308 14.06 -3.72 8.98
CA SER A 308 15.02 -4.81 9.13
C SER A 308 16.34 -4.26 9.69
N GLY A 309 16.56 -4.41 11.00
CA GLY A 309 17.71 -3.88 11.74
C GLY A 309 17.37 -3.00 12.94
N ALA A 310 16.10 -2.64 13.18
CA ALA A 310 15.69 -1.92 14.37
C ALA A 310 15.25 -2.91 15.47
N GLU A 311 15.82 -2.77 16.67
CA GLU A 311 15.53 -3.59 17.87
C GLU A 311 14.04 -3.57 18.31
N GLN A 312 13.23 -2.67 17.76
CA GLN A 312 11.86 -2.42 18.25
C GLN A 312 10.74 -3.27 17.61
N GLY A 313 11.04 -4.16 16.64
CA GLY A 313 10.03 -5.00 15.99
C GLY A 313 8.95 -4.20 15.22
N SER A 314 7.88 -4.88 14.75
CA SER A 314 6.80 -4.25 13.98
C SER A 314 5.88 -3.38 14.86
N HIS A 315 5.63 -2.13 14.44
CA HIS A 315 4.64 -1.25 15.07
C HIS A 315 3.21 -1.79 14.87
N VAL A 316 2.94 -2.46 13.74
CA VAL A 316 1.64 -3.09 13.44
C VAL A 316 1.35 -4.22 14.44
N ILE A 317 2.32 -5.12 14.64
CA ILE A 317 2.16 -6.23 15.59
C ILE A 317 2.00 -5.70 17.02
N ARG A 318 2.76 -4.68 17.42
CA ARG A 318 2.58 -4.05 18.74
C ARG A 318 1.19 -3.44 18.92
N ALA A 319 0.61 -2.88 17.86
CA ALA A 319 -0.72 -2.27 17.93
C ALA A 319 -1.86 -3.30 18.05
N ILE A 320 -1.70 -4.52 17.51
CA ILE A 320 -2.75 -5.55 17.51
C ILE A 320 -2.53 -6.65 18.54
N ASN A 321 -1.28 -6.99 18.84
CA ASN A 321 -0.91 -8.08 19.75
C ASN A 321 0.49 -7.84 20.32
N ASN A 322 0.57 -7.10 21.41
CA ASN A 322 1.86 -6.80 22.05
C ASN A 322 2.29 -7.95 22.98
N ASN A 323 2.53 -9.14 22.41
CA ASN A 323 3.04 -10.29 23.16
C ASN A 323 4.57 -10.43 22.98
N PRO A 324 5.40 -10.07 23.99
CA PRO A 324 6.84 -10.13 23.91
C PRO A 324 7.40 -11.57 23.83
N ASN A 325 6.56 -12.57 24.12
CA ASN A 325 6.92 -13.99 24.10
C ASN A 325 6.67 -14.64 22.72
N GLN A 326 6.53 -13.83 21.67
CA GLN A 326 6.33 -14.31 20.30
C GLN A 326 7.31 -13.68 19.35
N VAL A 327 7.71 -14.46 18.34
CA VAL A 327 8.45 -14.01 17.14
C VAL A 327 7.48 -14.04 15.98
N THR A 328 7.37 -12.92 15.27
CA THR A 328 6.45 -12.81 14.12
C THR A 328 7.21 -12.87 12.81
N VAL A 329 6.71 -13.68 11.90
CA VAL A 329 7.21 -13.79 10.52
C VAL A 329 6.07 -13.49 9.55
N ARG A 330 6.35 -12.63 8.56
CA ARG A 330 5.47 -12.37 7.44
C ARG A 330 5.94 -13.16 6.23
N PHE A 331 5.09 -14.01 5.71
CA PHE A 331 5.25 -14.69 4.44
C PHE A 331 4.52 -13.93 3.35
N SER A 332 5.20 -13.74 2.21
CA SER A 332 4.63 -13.05 1.05
C SER A 332 4.62 -13.99 -0.15
N PHE A 333 3.52 -13.99 -0.89
CA PHE A 333 3.28 -14.94 -1.97
C PHE A 333 3.16 -14.24 -3.32
N SER A 334 3.55 -14.95 -4.36
CA SER A 334 3.40 -14.56 -5.76
C SER A 334 2.97 -15.76 -6.60
N ARG A 335 2.62 -15.53 -7.85
CA ARG A 335 2.28 -16.58 -8.83
C ARG A 335 3.44 -17.56 -9.14
N HIS A 336 4.63 -17.29 -8.64
CA HIS A 336 5.82 -18.12 -8.86
C HIS A 336 6.07 -19.10 -7.73
N ASN A 337 5.40 -18.94 -6.58
CA ASN A 337 5.57 -19.87 -5.46
C ASN A 337 4.85 -21.19 -5.71
N THR A 338 5.41 -22.29 -5.17
CA THR A 338 4.87 -23.64 -5.33
C THR A 338 4.55 -24.30 -3.98
N LYS A 339 3.83 -25.41 -4.00
CA LYS A 339 3.52 -26.20 -2.79
C LYS A 339 4.77 -26.87 -2.23
N GLU A 340 5.69 -27.26 -3.08
CA GLU A 340 6.98 -27.86 -2.71
C GLU A 340 7.84 -26.88 -1.92
N GLU A 341 7.85 -25.60 -2.31
CA GLU A 341 8.51 -24.53 -1.52
C GLU A 341 7.85 -24.36 -0.15
N VAL A 342 6.52 -24.47 -0.07
CA VAL A 342 5.79 -24.42 1.21
C VAL A 342 6.16 -25.62 2.09
N ASP A 343 6.23 -26.82 1.54
CA ASP A 343 6.64 -28.03 2.29
C ASP A 343 8.05 -27.87 2.84
N GLN A 344 9.01 -27.39 2.03
CA GLN A 344 10.36 -27.08 2.46
C GLN A 344 10.37 -26.04 3.59
N LEU A 345 9.60 -24.95 3.46
CA LEU A 345 9.47 -23.92 4.50
C LEU A 345 9.01 -24.54 5.84
N VAL A 346 7.98 -25.40 5.81
CA VAL A 346 7.42 -26.00 7.03
C VAL A 346 8.44 -26.90 7.72
N GLU A 347 9.22 -27.70 6.97
CA GLU A 347 10.29 -28.53 7.55
C GLU A 347 11.39 -27.66 8.20
N VAL A 348 11.80 -26.55 7.55
CA VAL A 348 12.77 -25.63 8.15
C VAL A 348 12.22 -24.95 9.41
N LEU A 349 10.95 -24.56 9.42
CA LEU A 349 10.29 -23.97 10.60
C LEU A 349 10.28 -24.97 11.77
N LYS A 350 9.90 -26.24 11.55
CA LYS A 350 9.89 -27.30 12.58
C LYS A 350 11.26 -27.53 13.21
N ALA A 351 12.33 -27.40 12.42
CA ALA A 351 13.71 -27.58 12.91
C ALA A 351 14.20 -26.40 13.77
N ASN A 352 13.56 -25.21 13.65
CA ASN A 352 14.02 -23.95 14.23
C ASN A 352 13.03 -23.35 15.26
N LEU A 353 11.99 -24.05 15.60
CA LEU A 353 11.02 -23.70 16.65
C LEU A 353 11.12 -24.65 17.84
#